data_788c8422359f8b3375c26899d5d89fde
#
_entry.id   788c8422359f8b3375c26899d5d89fde
#
_cell.length_a   1.000
_cell.length_b   1.000
_cell.length_c   1.000
_cell.angle_alpha   90.00
_cell.angle_beta   90.00
_cell.angle_gamma   90.00
#
_symmetry.space_group_name_H-M   'P 1'
#
loop_
_entity.id
_entity.type
_entity.pdbx_description
1 polymer ?
#
loop_
_entity_poly.entity_id
_entity_poly.type
_entity_poly.pdbx_seq_one_letter_code
_entity_poly.pdbx_strand_id
1 'polypeptide(L)'
;MRWTAGILGVLLVGLLVLPWLVRPKGGSQPAGEGPALVIITPHTEQIRFEYERAFSRWHEANFGQPVTIDWRAPGGTSEIRRLLIDQYRAAIRNGEYELVDGEVIIEPGRMGYDLLFGGGSYEHTQMRRGFVAEIDGQGVQVPISVPAGFSQDRMDAWFGENKIGNQLLYEPDQYWIGTALSGFGIIFNKDLYARAGMDTPTSFTDLTDPRLMGLVALADPRQSGSITTTFDSILNAYGWDEGWRILREMAANTRYFTSAATKPPLDIAAGEAMAGLAIDFYGRTQAQAVTSPGAPPEASRVGYIDPVGAVYIDADPISMLRGGPSPELARRFVEFCMTEQAQSLWQFSANPEQAGPEPTGPVQYELRRAPVRRVMYEQHADRFIDRVDPFAAAADVPSRGWRSAIPVMMGAFGVDSDEELQEAWAALWRLRERAAEDPAWTSVLARAEAAFYAFPTQAVVGVDGQSRALLFSEEHYDAVRDVWRDAEAAAEARIAYTRFFRDRYKEVVELEARSQPD
;
A
#
# COMPACT_ATOMS: atom_id res chain seq x y z
N MET A 1 -20.46 4.63 56.19
CA MET A 1 -21.05 4.61 54.84
C MET A 1 -21.11 5.98 54.10
N ARG A 2 -21.31 7.12 54.76
CA ARG A 2 -21.40 8.43 54.05
C ARG A 2 -20.03 8.99 53.62
N TRP A 3 -18.95 8.68 54.33
CA TRP A 3 -17.59 9.15 53.97
C TRP A 3 -16.96 8.37 52.82
N THR A 4 -17.25 7.09 52.68
CA THR A 4 -16.76 6.26 51.58
C THR A 4 -17.39 6.64 50.24
N ALA A 5 -18.64 7.05 50.21
CA ALA A 5 -19.31 7.54 48.99
C ALA A 5 -18.73 8.89 48.50
N GLY A 6 -18.31 9.78 49.44
CA GLY A 6 -17.66 11.04 49.08
C GLY A 6 -16.26 10.85 48.47
N ILE A 7 -15.47 9.93 49.02
CA ILE A 7 -14.14 9.60 48.49
C ILE A 7 -14.24 8.94 47.11
N LEU A 8 -15.20 8.03 46.92
CA LEU A 8 -15.45 7.41 45.60
C LEU A 8 -15.91 8.43 44.55
N GLY A 9 -16.73 9.40 44.93
CA GLY A 9 -17.16 10.50 44.05
C GLY A 9 -16.01 11.39 43.63
N VAL A 10 -15.10 11.74 44.53
CA VAL A 10 -13.91 12.54 44.24
C VAL A 10 -12.92 11.77 43.34
N LEU A 11 -12.74 10.46 43.58
CA LEU A 11 -11.91 9.60 42.73
C LEU A 11 -12.49 9.45 41.32
N LEU A 12 -13.80 9.32 41.19
CA LEU A 12 -14.50 9.19 39.91
C LEU A 12 -14.41 10.50 39.10
N VAL A 13 -14.61 11.65 39.76
CA VAL A 13 -14.41 12.97 39.13
C VAL A 13 -12.96 13.19 38.77
N GLY A 14 -12.00 12.78 39.61
CA GLY A 14 -10.57 12.82 39.30
C GLY A 14 -10.25 11.96 38.08
N LEU A 15 -10.78 10.75 37.98
CA LEU A 15 -10.57 9.83 36.86
C LEU A 15 -11.14 10.35 35.54
N LEU A 16 -12.23 11.11 35.58
CA LEU A 16 -12.87 11.73 34.43
C LEU A 16 -12.20 13.06 34.00
N VAL A 17 -11.70 13.83 34.97
CA VAL A 17 -11.18 15.18 34.72
C VAL A 17 -9.65 15.16 34.53
N LEU A 18 -8.92 14.25 35.22
CA LEU A 18 -7.47 14.15 35.11
C LEU A 18 -6.98 13.88 33.67
N PRO A 19 -7.57 12.98 32.86
CA PRO A 19 -7.17 12.80 31.48
C PRO A 19 -7.40 14.06 30.62
N TRP A 20 -8.36 14.88 30.99
CA TRP A 20 -8.65 16.14 30.31
C TRP A 20 -7.67 17.25 30.70
N LEU A 21 -7.24 17.29 31.97
CA LEU A 21 -6.23 18.24 32.49
C LEU A 21 -4.79 17.84 32.12
N VAL A 22 -4.51 16.54 32.00
CA VAL A 22 -3.21 15.97 31.62
C VAL A 22 -3.13 15.67 30.13
N ARG A 23 -4.19 15.95 29.35
CA ARG A 23 -4.04 15.92 27.91
C ARG A 23 -2.77 16.71 27.58
N PRO A 24 -1.74 16.09 26.98
CA PRO A 24 -0.71 16.86 26.31
C PRO A 24 -1.52 17.80 25.41
N LYS A 25 -1.42 19.09 25.61
CA LYS A 25 -1.82 20.03 24.59
C LYS A 25 -1.04 19.55 23.38
N GLY A 26 -1.70 18.80 22.50
CA GLY A 26 -1.12 18.40 21.24
C GLY A 26 -0.46 19.66 20.75
N GLY A 27 0.85 19.61 20.56
CA GLY A 27 1.59 20.77 20.14
C GLY A 27 1.11 21.19 18.75
N SER A 28 -0.02 21.87 18.71
CA SER A 28 -0.15 22.95 17.77
C SER A 28 0.90 23.94 18.24
N GLN A 29 2.08 23.92 17.62
CA GLN A 29 2.89 25.12 17.61
C GLN A 29 1.94 26.26 17.31
N PRO A 30 2.04 27.43 18.01
CA PRO A 30 1.22 28.58 17.66
C PRO A 30 1.36 28.75 16.16
N ALA A 31 0.22 28.81 15.45
CA ALA A 31 0.20 29.04 14.01
C ALA A 31 1.15 30.20 13.76
N GLY A 32 2.29 29.95 13.11
CA GLY A 32 3.26 30.98 12.77
C GLY A 32 2.51 32.04 11.96
N GLU A 33 2.94 33.31 12.03
CA GLU A 33 2.32 34.45 11.30
C GLU A 33 2.48 34.32 9.77
N GLY A 34 2.40 33.10 9.21
CA GLY A 34 2.58 32.78 7.79
C GLY A 34 1.37 32.06 7.17
N PRO A 35 1.33 31.95 5.85
CA PRO A 35 0.30 31.19 5.15
C PRO A 35 0.35 29.72 5.57
N ALA A 36 -0.83 29.10 5.68
CA ALA A 36 -0.99 27.69 6.03
C ALA A 36 -1.34 26.86 4.79
N LEU A 37 -0.71 25.69 4.67
CA LEU A 37 -1.00 24.70 3.64
C LEU A 37 -1.65 23.47 4.30
N VAL A 38 -2.79 23.02 3.81
CA VAL A 38 -3.49 21.86 4.38
C VAL A 38 -3.25 20.62 3.52
N ILE A 39 -2.55 19.64 4.08
CA ILE A 39 -2.16 18.42 3.38
C ILE A 39 -2.80 17.19 4.03
N ILE A 40 -3.59 16.43 3.25
CA ILE A 40 -4.05 15.11 3.68
C ILE A 40 -3.05 14.04 3.20
N THR A 41 -2.67 13.11 4.10
CA THR A 41 -1.54 12.21 3.83
C THR A 41 -1.63 10.90 4.64
N PRO A 42 -1.19 9.76 4.07
CA PRO A 42 -0.93 8.54 4.82
C PRO A 42 0.49 8.49 5.43
N HIS A 43 1.33 9.48 5.18
CA HIS A 43 2.72 9.51 5.59
C HIS A 43 2.89 9.51 7.11
N THR A 44 3.96 8.88 7.57
CA THR A 44 4.37 8.83 8.98
C THR A 44 4.76 10.22 9.51
N GLU A 45 4.81 10.36 10.82
CA GLU A 45 5.20 11.62 11.48
C GLU A 45 6.61 12.08 11.07
N GLN A 46 7.54 11.15 10.88
CA GLN A 46 8.91 11.44 10.48
C GLN A 46 8.98 12.15 9.12
N ILE A 47 8.23 11.66 8.12
CA ILE A 47 8.16 12.28 6.79
C ILE A 47 7.56 13.68 6.90
N ARG A 48 6.44 13.81 7.63
CA ARG A 48 5.77 15.09 7.82
C ARG A 48 6.68 16.12 8.48
N PHE A 49 7.40 15.73 9.53
CA PHE A 49 8.33 16.58 10.25
C PHE A 49 9.46 17.11 9.34
N GLU A 50 10.12 16.23 8.59
CA GLU A 50 11.25 16.64 7.74
C GLU A 50 10.79 17.53 6.57
N TYR A 51 9.66 17.17 5.93
CA TYR A 51 9.11 17.94 4.81
C TYR A 51 8.60 19.32 5.25
N GLU A 52 7.93 19.44 6.39
CA GLU A 52 7.48 20.73 6.92
C GLU A 52 8.65 21.68 7.17
N ARG A 53 9.67 21.21 7.87
CA ARG A 53 10.86 22.04 8.17
C ARG A 53 11.60 22.44 6.91
N ALA A 54 11.81 21.52 5.99
CA ALA A 54 12.55 21.79 4.77
C ALA A 54 11.78 22.72 3.84
N PHE A 55 10.46 22.52 3.69
CA PHE A 55 9.61 23.38 2.88
C PHE A 55 9.51 24.80 3.48
N SER A 56 9.31 24.92 4.78
CA SER A 56 9.23 26.23 5.44
C SER A 56 10.50 27.06 5.20
N ARG A 57 11.68 26.44 5.35
CA ARG A 57 12.98 27.11 5.06
C ARG A 57 13.14 27.46 3.58
N TRP A 58 12.80 26.52 2.70
CA TRP A 58 12.86 26.75 1.25
C TRP A 58 11.93 27.87 0.83
N HIS A 59 10.72 27.92 1.37
CA HIS A 59 9.74 28.96 1.04
C HIS A 59 10.17 30.32 1.59
N GLU A 60 10.72 30.38 2.80
CA GLU A 60 11.27 31.60 3.35
C GLU A 60 12.44 32.14 2.50
N ALA A 61 13.35 31.27 2.07
CA ALA A 61 14.49 31.65 1.24
C ALA A 61 14.08 32.16 -0.16
N ASN A 62 13.02 31.61 -0.75
CA ASN A 62 12.60 31.95 -2.11
C ASN A 62 11.49 33.01 -2.18
N PHE A 63 10.67 33.14 -1.14
CA PHE A 63 9.48 34.01 -1.12
C PHE A 63 9.42 34.94 0.09
N GLY A 64 10.43 34.93 0.97
CA GLY A 64 10.60 35.88 2.07
C GLY A 64 9.74 35.65 3.30
N GLN A 65 9.01 34.53 3.38
CA GLN A 65 8.19 34.18 4.54
C GLN A 65 8.13 32.67 4.77
N PRO A 66 8.15 32.20 6.03
CA PRO A 66 7.97 30.79 6.35
C PRO A 66 6.52 30.36 6.12
N VAL A 67 6.31 29.04 6.01
CA VAL A 67 4.99 28.39 5.85
C VAL A 67 4.81 27.34 6.93
N THR A 68 3.59 27.24 7.44
CA THR A 68 3.17 26.11 8.30
C THR A 68 2.33 25.12 7.50
N ILE A 69 2.45 23.82 7.83
CA ILE A 69 1.63 22.79 7.20
C ILE A 69 0.66 22.21 8.24
N ASP A 70 -0.62 22.24 7.92
CA ASP A 70 -1.64 21.52 8.68
C ASP A 70 -1.77 20.09 8.13
N TRP A 71 -1.13 19.15 8.78
CA TRP A 71 -1.12 17.75 8.38
C TRP A 71 -2.38 17.03 8.85
N ARG A 72 -3.08 16.38 7.93
CA ARG A 72 -4.25 15.55 8.18
C ARG A 72 -3.93 14.11 7.79
N ALA A 73 -3.82 13.22 8.79
CA ALA A 73 -3.50 11.80 8.60
C ALA A 73 -4.62 10.92 9.19
N PRO A 74 -5.79 10.84 8.54
CA PRO A 74 -6.95 10.12 9.08
C PRO A 74 -6.80 8.61 9.01
N GLY A 75 -5.88 8.09 8.19
CA GLY A 75 -5.67 6.66 8.00
C GLY A 75 -4.86 6.33 6.76
N GLY A 76 -5.04 5.11 6.24
CA GLY A 76 -4.39 4.67 5.02
C GLY A 76 -4.97 5.29 3.74
N THR A 77 -4.28 5.09 2.61
CA THR A 77 -4.65 5.70 1.30
C THR A 77 -6.08 5.40 0.87
N SER A 78 -6.54 4.17 1.07
CA SER A 78 -7.91 3.77 0.71
C SER A 78 -8.97 4.46 1.58
N GLU A 79 -8.67 4.75 2.85
CA GLU A 79 -9.54 5.53 3.74
C GLU A 79 -9.58 6.99 3.33
N ILE A 80 -8.42 7.58 3.05
CA ILE A 80 -8.30 8.95 2.54
C ILE A 80 -9.12 9.11 1.25
N ARG A 81 -8.99 8.16 0.32
CA ARG A 81 -9.74 8.18 -0.93
C ARG A 81 -11.26 8.18 -0.68
N ARG A 82 -11.76 7.29 0.17
CA ARG A 82 -13.19 7.26 0.52
C ARG A 82 -13.65 8.56 1.15
N LEU A 83 -12.89 9.08 2.12
CA LEU A 83 -13.17 10.34 2.78
C LEU A 83 -13.29 11.50 1.76
N LEU A 84 -12.32 11.63 0.86
CA LEU A 84 -12.33 12.68 -0.17
C LEU A 84 -13.54 12.53 -1.10
N ILE A 85 -13.80 11.34 -1.65
CA ILE A 85 -14.96 11.09 -2.51
C ILE A 85 -16.26 11.51 -1.82
N ASP A 86 -16.45 11.14 -0.56
CA ASP A 86 -17.67 11.43 0.19
C ASP A 86 -17.82 12.93 0.48
N GLN A 87 -16.72 13.65 0.77
CA GLN A 87 -16.75 15.11 0.95
C GLN A 87 -17.08 15.83 -0.35
N TYR A 88 -16.47 15.46 -1.47
CA TYR A 88 -16.77 16.06 -2.76
C TYR A 88 -18.21 15.76 -3.22
N ARG A 89 -18.72 14.57 -2.99
CA ARG A 89 -20.13 14.24 -3.22
C ARG A 89 -21.06 15.10 -2.36
N ALA A 90 -20.68 15.37 -1.13
CA ALA A 90 -21.45 16.26 -0.25
C ALA A 90 -21.43 17.70 -0.77
N ALA A 91 -20.29 18.22 -1.17
CA ALA A 91 -20.15 19.56 -1.76
C ALA A 91 -21.05 19.74 -3.01
N ILE A 92 -21.03 18.75 -3.92
CA ILE A 92 -21.92 18.77 -5.10
C ILE A 92 -23.40 18.75 -4.69
N ARG A 93 -23.81 17.88 -3.77
CA ARG A 93 -25.21 17.86 -3.28
C ARG A 93 -25.65 19.16 -2.62
N ASN A 94 -24.72 19.86 -1.98
CA ASN A 94 -24.99 21.16 -1.34
C ASN A 94 -24.97 22.35 -2.32
N GLY A 95 -24.66 22.11 -3.60
CA GLY A 95 -24.56 23.18 -4.61
C GLY A 95 -23.29 24.04 -4.47
N GLU A 96 -22.22 23.53 -3.87
CA GLU A 96 -20.95 24.22 -3.65
C GLU A 96 -20.04 24.13 -4.90
N TYR A 97 -20.60 24.38 -6.08
CA TYR A 97 -19.91 24.33 -7.35
C TYR A 97 -20.54 25.27 -8.38
N GLU A 98 -19.79 25.56 -9.42
CA GLU A 98 -20.27 26.16 -10.65
C GLU A 98 -20.04 25.23 -11.83
N LEU A 99 -20.90 25.28 -12.84
CA LEU A 99 -20.71 24.53 -14.07
C LEU A 99 -20.26 25.51 -15.17
N VAL A 100 -19.00 25.34 -15.62
CA VAL A 100 -18.42 26.18 -16.68
C VAL A 100 -18.01 25.28 -17.83
N ASP A 101 -18.57 25.48 -19.01
CA ASP A 101 -18.29 24.68 -20.21
C ASP A 101 -18.44 23.14 -20.01
N GLY A 102 -19.35 22.74 -19.12
CA GLY A 102 -19.59 21.33 -18.77
C GLY A 102 -18.63 20.76 -17.73
N GLU A 103 -17.71 21.56 -17.20
CA GLU A 103 -16.82 21.18 -16.12
C GLU A 103 -17.30 21.73 -14.77
N VAL A 104 -17.15 20.91 -13.72
CA VAL A 104 -17.43 21.31 -12.35
C VAL A 104 -16.27 22.14 -11.81
N ILE A 105 -16.52 23.38 -11.45
CA ILE A 105 -15.57 24.27 -10.76
C ILE A 105 -16.01 24.39 -9.31
N ILE A 106 -15.08 24.19 -8.38
CA ILE A 106 -15.25 24.45 -6.95
C ILE A 106 -14.28 25.55 -6.57
N GLU A 107 -14.81 26.65 -6.06
CA GLU A 107 -14.03 27.82 -5.68
C GLU A 107 -12.98 27.49 -4.60
N PRO A 108 -11.79 28.11 -4.64
CA PRO A 108 -10.77 27.94 -3.61
C PRO A 108 -11.32 28.23 -2.20
N GLY A 109 -10.97 27.35 -1.25
CA GLY A 109 -11.42 27.44 0.14
C GLY A 109 -12.78 26.79 0.43
N ARG A 110 -13.46 26.24 -0.58
CA ARG A 110 -14.68 25.44 -0.36
C ARG A 110 -14.38 24.03 0.13
N MET A 111 -13.23 23.51 -0.25
CA MET A 111 -12.74 22.21 0.24
C MET A 111 -11.65 22.41 1.31
N GLY A 112 -11.54 21.47 2.22
CA GLY A 112 -10.68 21.59 3.41
C GLY A 112 -9.21 21.20 3.19
N TYR A 113 -8.81 20.77 1.99
CA TYR A 113 -7.48 20.26 1.70
C TYR A 113 -6.93 20.83 0.40
N ASP A 114 -5.63 21.19 0.42
CA ASP A 114 -4.91 21.67 -0.76
C ASP A 114 -4.29 20.53 -1.55
N LEU A 115 -3.75 19.55 -0.85
CA LEU A 115 -2.96 18.46 -1.43
C LEU A 115 -3.32 17.10 -0.82
N LEU A 116 -3.27 16.06 -1.66
CA LEU A 116 -3.05 14.68 -1.22
C LEU A 116 -1.58 14.36 -1.48
N PHE A 117 -0.82 14.03 -0.42
CA PHE A 117 0.60 13.74 -0.50
C PHE A 117 0.91 12.33 -0.01
N GLY A 118 1.40 11.48 -0.90
CA GLY A 118 1.75 10.09 -0.62
C GLY A 118 0.65 9.07 -0.92
N GLY A 119 1.03 7.83 -0.97
CA GLY A 119 0.21 6.71 -1.42
C GLY A 119 0.62 6.26 -2.81
N GLY A 120 0.01 5.23 -3.38
CA GLY A 120 0.39 4.73 -4.69
C GLY A 120 -0.27 5.48 -5.85
N SER A 121 0.30 5.37 -7.04
CA SER A 121 -0.22 5.96 -8.29
C SER A 121 -1.67 5.54 -8.60
N TYR A 122 -2.05 4.31 -8.19
CA TYR A 122 -3.43 3.82 -8.33
C TYR A 122 -4.44 4.72 -7.64
N GLU A 123 -4.22 5.08 -6.37
CA GLU A 123 -5.17 5.90 -5.59
C GLU A 123 -5.29 7.31 -6.15
N HIS A 124 -4.16 7.91 -6.58
CA HIS A 124 -4.14 9.21 -7.24
C HIS A 124 -4.84 9.19 -8.61
N THR A 125 -4.71 8.09 -9.36
CA THR A 125 -5.47 7.88 -10.59
C THR A 125 -6.98 7.78 -10.33
N GLN A 126 -7.40 7.19 -9.19
CA GLN A 126 -8.82 7.21 -8.79
C GLN A 126 -9.28 8.63 -8.42
N MET A 127 -8.42 9.48 -7.84
CA MET A 127 -8.74 10.89 -7.58
C MET A 127 -8.92 11.67 -8.89
N ARG A 128 -8.07 11.44 -9.90
CA ARG A 128 -8.27 11.97 -11.27
C ARG A 128 -9.60 11.53 -11.87
N ARG A 129 -9.93 10.24 -11.76
CA ARG A 129 -11.22 9.72 -12.25
C ARG A 129 -12.39 10.32 -11.48
N GLY A 130 -12.25 10.50 -10.16
CA GLY A 130 -13.29 11.03 -9.31
C GLY A 130 -14.57 10.17 -9.33
N PHE A 131 -15.71 10.80 -9.52
CA PHE A 131 -17.03 10.14 -9.55
C PHE A 131 -17.97 10.83 -10.53
N VAL A 132 -19.04 10.13 -10.92
CA VAL A 132 -20.13 10.75 -11.71
C VAL A 132 -21.16 11.33 -10.74
N ALA A 133 -21.48 12.61 -10.93
CA ALA A 133 -22.55 13.32 -10.23
C ALA A 133 -23.72 13.55 -11.19
N GLU A 134 -24.94 13.46 -10.69
CA GLU A 134 -26.11 13.87 -11.45
C GLU A 134 -26.34 15.37 -11.25
N ILE A 135 -26.14 16.15 -12.29
CA ILE A 135 -26.28 17.61 -12.31
C ILE A 135 -27.24 17.98 -13.44
N ASP A 136 -28.32 18.66 -13.12
CA ASP A 136 -29.38 19.07 -14.08
C ASP A 136 -29.92 17.89 -14.94
N GLY A 137 -29.99 16.69 -14.33
CA GLY A 137 -30.46 15.48 -15.01
C GLY A 137 -29.44 14.84 -15.97
N GLN A 138 -28.17 15.27 -15.89
CA GLN A 138 -27.07 14.71 -16.67
C GLN A 138 -25.96 14.18 -15.76
N GLY A 139 -25.36 13.04 -16.15
CA GLY A 139 -24.18 12.48 -15.46
C GLY A 139 -22.93 13.27 -15.83
N VAL A 140 -22.39 14.03 -14.88
CA VAL A 140 -21.16 14.83 -15.05
C VAL A 140 -20.01 14.17 -14.29
N GLN A 141 -18.88 13.97 -14.95
CA GLN A 141 -17.67 13.47 -14.30
C GLN A 141 -17.03 14.56 -13.45
N VAL A 142 -16.75 14.26 -12.18
CA VAL A 142 -16.14 15.20 -11.22
C VAL A 142 -14.80 14.66 -10.76
N PRO A 143 -13.67 15.06 -11.37
CA PRO A 143 -12.34 14.79 -10.86
C PRO A 143 -12.12 15.49 -9.53
N ILE A 144 -11.49 14.79 -8.58
CA ILE A 144 -11.14 15.36 -7.25
C ILE A 144 -9.82 16.11 -7.30
N SER A 145 -8.83 15.57 -8.04
CA SER A 145 -7.58 16.28 -8.31
C SER A 145 -7.70 17.22 -9.50
N VAL A 146 -6.77 18.16 -9.57
CA VAL A 146 -6.62 19.11 -10.68
C VAL A 146 -5.19 19.07 -11.23
N PRO A 147 -4.96 19.43 -12.51
CA PRO A 147 -3.63 19.53 -13.10
C PRO A 147 -2.73 20.51 -12.34
N ALA A 148 -1.47 20.15 -12.11
CA ALA A 148 -0.49 21.03 -11.47
C ALA A 148 0.01 22.17 -12.40
N GLY A 149 -0.10 21.98 -13.72
CA GLY A 149 0.12 23.03 -14.72
C GLY A 149 1.58 23.49 -14.87
N PHE A 150 2.55 22.58 -14.71
CA PHE A 150 3.95 22.87 -15.04
C PHE A 150 4.19 22.73 -16.53
N SER A 151 5.17 23.50 -17.08
CA SER A 151 5.55 23.34 -18.48
C SER A 151 6.20 21.96 -18.74
N GLN A 152 6.06 21.46 -19.97
CA GLN A 152 6.65 20.17 -20.34
C GLN A 152 8.18 20.22 -20.18
N ASP A 153 8.85 21.29 -20.56
CA ASP A 153 10.29 21.46 -20.36
C ASP A 153 10.71 21.29 -18.89
N ARG A 154 9.85 21.70 -17.95
CA ARG A 154 10.11 21.53 -16.53
C ARG A 154 9.91 20.07 -16.10
N MET A 155 8.88 19.42 -16.60
CA MET A 155 8.65 17.99 -16.35
C MET A 155 9.80 17.14 -16.91
N ASP A 156 10.26 17.46 -18.12
CA ASP A 156 11.41 16.79 -18.74
C ASP A 156 12.71 17.02 -17.95
N ALA A 157 12.92 18.22 -17.41
CA ALA A 157 14.08 18.51 -16.55
C ALA A 157 14.02 17.77 -15.19
N TRP A 158 12.84 17.46 -14.68
CA TRP A 158 12.68 16.72 -13.44
C TRP A 158 12.81 15.21 -13.62
N PHE A 159 12.23 14.65 -14.67
CA PHE A 159 12.05 13.20 -14.82
C PHE A 159 12.86 12.59 -15.96
N GLY A 160 13.19 13.38 -17.02
CA GLY A 160 13.64 12.81 -18.27
C GLY A 160 12.54 11.95 -18.90
N GLU A 161 12.74 10.66 -19.02
CA GLU A 161 11.69 9.73 -19.42
C GLU A 161 10.66 9.55 -18.30
N ASN A 162 9.38 9.74 -18.63
CA ASN A 162 8.26 9.56 -17.69
C ASN A 162 7.96 8.07 -17.46
N LYS A 163 8.96 7.29 -17.05
CA LYS A 163 8.82 5.85 -16.89
C LYS A 163 9.82 5.28 -15.89
N ILE A 164 9.35 4.29 -15.09
CA ILE A 164 10.18 3.37 -14.32
C ILE A 164 9.63 1.95 -14.47
N GLY A 165 10.46 1.03 -15.03
CA GLY A 165 9.91 -0.23 -15.50
C GLY A 165 8.74 0.06 -16.46
N ASN A 166 7.56 -0.47 -16.16
CA ASN A 166 6.34 -0.22 -16.93
C ASN A 166 5.38 0.78 -16.26
N GLN A 167 5.86 1.55 -15.27
CA GLN A 167 5.05 2.51 -14.52
C GLN A 167 5.37 3.95 -14.91
N LEU A 168 4.35 4.82 -14.86
CA LEU A 168 4.54 6.25 -15.03
C LEU A 168 5.09 6.88 -13.75
N LEU A 169 5.95 7.87 -13.92
CA LEU A 169 6.46 8.71 -12.83
C LEU A 169 5.53 9.89 -12.52
N TYR A 170 4.74 10.31 -13.51
CA TYR A 170 3.67 11.30 -13.35
C TYR A 170 2.56 11.06 -14.38
N GLU A 171 1.36 11.50 -14.07
CA GLU A 171 0.23 11.45 -14.98
C GLU A 171 0.41 12.49 -16.11
N PRO A 172 0.21 12.13 -17.39
CA PRO A 172 0.55 13.02 -18.53
C PRO A 172 -0.08 14.42 -18.46
N ASP A 173 -1.31 14.52 -17.95
CA ASP A 173 -1.99 15.81 -17.74
C ASP A 173 -1.68 16.42 -16.35
N GLN A 174 -0.76 15.82 -15.58
CA GLN A 174 -0.26 16.28 -14.28
C GLN A 174 -1.32 16.31 -13.16
N TYR A 175 -2.32 15.45 -13.19
CA TYR A 175 -3.25 15.25 -12.08
C TYR A 175 -2.59 14.65 -10.85
N TRP A 176 -1.45 13.99 -11.04
CA TRP A 176 -0.52 13.61 -9.99
C TRP A 176 0.92 13.59 -10.51
N ILE A 177 1.85 13.85 -9.61
CA ILE A 177 3.30 13.89 -9.88
C ILE A 177 4.00 13.06 -8.82
N GLY A 178 4.82 12.08 -9.21
CA GLY A 178 5.62 11.27 -8.29
C GLY A 178 6.64 12.13 -7.53
N THR A 179 6.79 11.89 -6.24
CA THR A 179 7.73 12.62 -5.37
C THR A 179 8.78 11.72 -4.76
N ALA A 180 8.48 10.41 -4.67
CA ALA A 180 9.38 9.35 -4.26
C ALA A 180 9.05 8.09 -5.06
N LEU A 181 9.87 7.05 -4.90
CA LEU A 181 9.64 5.71 -5.41
C LEU A 181 9.49 4.74 -4.26
N SER A 182 8.71 3.69 -4.46
CA SER A 182 8.52 2.61 -3.50
C SER A 182 8.52 1.26 -4.19
N GLY A 183 9.40 0.37 -3.73
CA GLY A 183 9.39 -1.04 -4.08
C GLY A 183 8.47 -1.83 -3.14
N PHE A 184 7.96 -2.97 -3.62
CA PHE A 184 7.03 -3.83 -2.88
C PHE A 184 7.59 -5.25 -2.84
N GLY A 185 8.46 -5.52 -1.88
CA GLY A 185 9.25 -6.74 -1.81
C GLY A 185 9.06 -7.55 -0.54
N ILE A 186 10.10 -8.31 -0.20
CA ILE A 186 10.11 -9.26 0.90
C ILE A 186 10.97 -8.73 2.05
N ILE A 187 10.40 -8.70 3.24
CA ILE A 187 11.11 -8.51 4.50
C ILE A 187 11.27 -9.86 5.21
N PHE A 188 12.41 -10.10 5.84
CA PHE A 188 12.72 -11.38 6.48
C PHE A 188 13.68 -11.26 7.66
N ASN A 189 13.64 -12.23 8.57
CA ASN A 189 14.50 -12.32 9.74
C ASN A 189 15.65 -13.30 9.48
N LYS A 190 16.85 -12.78 9.25
CA LYS A 190 18.07 -13.57 8.93
C LYS A 190 18.39 -14.61 10.00
N ASP A 191 18.22 -14.27 11.28
CA ASP A 191 18.53 -15.18 12.39
C ASP A 191 17.58 -16.37 12.42
N LEU A 192 16.30 -16.18 12.11
CA LEU A 192 15.33 -17.26 12.06
C LEU A 192 15.58 -18.18 10.85
N TYR A 193 15.89 -17.62 9.68
CA TYR A 193 16.29 -18.40 8.51
C TYR A 193 17.53 -19.25 8.78
N ALA A 194 18.58 -18.65 9.38
CA ALA A 194 19.79 -19.37 9.76
C ALA A 194 19.53 -20.50 10.76
N ARG A 195 18.67 -20.27 11.78
CA ARG A 195 18.28 -21.30 12.75
C ARG A 195 17.50 -22.44 12.13
N ALA A 196 16.68 -22.14 11.11
CA ALA A 196 15.93 -23.15 10.36
C ALA A 196 16.78 -23.89 9.32
N GLY A 197 18.05 -23.49 9.12
CA GLY A 197 18.91 -24.04 8.07
C GLY A 197 18.40 -23.74 6.67
N MET A 198 17.77 -22.59 6.48
CA MET A 198 17.20 -22.12 5.22
C MET A 198 18.01 -20.94 4.68
N ASP A 199 18.14 -20.88 3.36
CA ASP A 199 18.65 -19.69 2.70
C ASP A 199 17.61 -18.55 2.78
N THR A 200 18.10 -17.30 2.87
CA THR A 200 17.21 -16.12 2.86
C THR A 200 16.50 -15.98 1.52
N PRO A 201 15.24 -15.47 1.49
CA PRO A 201 14.47 -15.41 0.27
C PRO A 201 15.08 -14.48 -0.76
N THR A 202 14.97 -14.85 -2.04
CA THR A 202 15.42 -14.09 -3.21
C THR A 202 14.29 -13.80 -4.19
N SER A 203 13.21 -14.57 -4.10
CA SER A 203 12.02 -14.46 -4.96
C SER A 203 10.74 -14.65 -4.15
N PHE A 204 9.59 -14.24 -4.72
CA PHE A 204 8.30 -14.46 -4.09
C PHE A 204 7.95 -15.95 -3.95
N THR A 205 8.48 -16.81 -4.82
CA THR A 205 8.29 -18.26 -4.74
C THR A 205 8.93 -18.85 -3.49
N ASP A 206 9.97 -18.23 -2.92
CA ASP A 206 10.61 -18.74 -1.71
C ASP A 206 9.68 -18.67 -0.48
N LEU A 207 8.62 -17.83 -0.53
CA LEU A 207 7.61 -17.75 0.52
C LEU A 207 6.55 -18.87 0.44
N THR A 208 6.61 -19.73 -0.57
CA THR A 208 5.72 -20.90 -0.71
C THR A 208 6.31 -22.17 -0.08
N ASP A 209 7.56 -22.13 0.41
CA ASP A 209 8.21 -23.28 1.07
C ASP A 209 7.37 -23.73 2.28
N PRO A 210 6.99 -25.02 2.36
CA PRO A 210 6.16 -25.54 3.46
C PRO A 210 6.81 -25.43 4.84
N ARG A 211 8.15 -25.29 4.91
CA ARG A 211 8.85 -25.03 6.18
C ARG A 211 8.51 -23.68 6.79
N LEU A 212 7.84 -22.81 6.02
CA LEU A 212 7.34 -21.50 6.46
C LEU A 212 5.88 -21.54 6.96
N MET A 213 5.25 -22.72 7.08
CA MET A 213 3.88 -22.83 7.62
C MET A 213 3.74 -22.12 8.96
N GLY A 214 2.81 -21.16 9.06
CA GLY A 214 2.59 -20.35 10.25
C GLY A 214 3.68 -19.33 10.57
N LEU A 215 4.60 -19.04 9.62
CA LEU A 215 5.75 -18.17 9.82
C LEU A 215 5.81 -16.99 8.82
N VAL A 216 4.84 -16.86 7.92
CA VAL A 216 4.71 -15.73 7.00
C VAL A 216 3.73 -14.70 7.58
N ALA A 217 4.06 -13.42 7.51
CA ALA A 217 3.19 -12.31 7.91
C ALA A 217 2.73 -11.53 6.68
N LEU A 218 1.41 -11.46 6.46
CA LEU A 218 0.79 -10.71 5.36
C LEU A 218 -0.22 -9.69 5.90
N ALA A 219 -0.58 -8.72 5.07
CA ALA A 219 -1.72 -7.85 5.35
C ALA A 219 -2.92 -8.23 4.48
N ASP A 220 -4.12 -7.93 4.98
CA ASP A 220 -5.39 -8.12 4.27
C ASP A 220 -5.47 -7.17 3.06
N PRO A 221 -5.54 -7.67 1.81
CA PRO A 221 -5.60 -6.82 0.63
C PRO A 221 -6.89 -6.01 0.51
N ARG A 222 -7.91 -6.32 1.30
CA ARG A 222 -9.15 -5.53 1.36
C ARG A 222 -8.95 -4.22 2.15
N GLN A 223 -7.93 -4.16 3.00
CA GLN A 223 -7.63 -3.05 3.89
C GLN A 223 -6.36 -2.29 3.51
N SER A 224 -5.41 -2.96 2.86
CA SER A 224 -4.10 -2.40 2.49
C SER A 224 -3.90 -2.34 0.99
N GLY A 225 -3.88 -1.12 0.43
CA GLY A 225 -3.58 -0.90 -0.99
C GLY A 225 -2.16 -1.29 -1.39
N SER A 226 -1.18 -1.13 -0.50
CA SER A 226 0.22 -1.50 -0.75
C SER A 226 0.41 -3.01 -0.86
N ILE A 227 -0.22 -3.80 0.01
CA ILE A 227 -0.14 -5.27 -0.11
C ILE A 227 -0.84 -5.74 -1.39
N THR A 228 -1.96 -5.10 -1.77
CA THR A 228 -2.62 -5.39 -3.05
C THR A 228 -1.70 -5.09 -4.24
N THR A 229 -0.86 -4.04 -4.16
CA THR A 229 0.17 -3.76 -5.16
C THR A 229 1.22 -4.87 -5.24
N THR A 230 1.67 -5.39 -4.09
CA THR A 230 2.62 -6.51 -4.08
C THR A 230 2.02 -7.78 -4.70
N PHE A 231 0.78 -8.11 -4.35
CA PHE A 231 0.10 -9.26 -4.95
C PHE A 231 -0.16 -9.07 -6.46
N ASP A 232 -0.47 -7.85 -6.89
CA ASP A 232 -0.62 -7.52 -8.30
C ASP A 232 0.71 -7.67 -9.06
N SER A 233 1.85 -7.30 -8.45
CA SER A 233 3.17 -7.51 -9.05
C SER A 233 3.48 -9.00 -9.23
N ILE A 234 3.11 -9.85 -8.28
CA ILE A 234 3.24 -11.30 -8.39
C ILE A 234 2.40 -11.84 -9.56
N LEU A 235 1.12 -11.46 -9.64
CA LEU A 235 0.26 -11.88 -10.74
C LEU A 235 0.80 -11.40 -12.10
N ASN A 236 1.26 -10.16 -12.18
CA ASN A 236 1.82 -9.61 -13.42
C ASN A 236 3.11 -10.34 -13.84
N ALA A 237 4.01 -10.63 -12.90
CA ALA A 237 5.29 -11.25 -13.18
C ALA A 237 5.18 -12.74 -13.53
N TYR A 238 4.36 -13.49 -12.80
CA TYR A 238 4.27 -14.95 -12.94
C TYR A 238 3.09 -15.41 -13.82
N GLY A 239 2.17 -14.51 -14.19
CA GLY A 239 0.98 -14.84 -14.96
C GLY A 239 -0.17 -15.37 -14.10
N TRP A 240 -1.28 -15.75 -14.74
CA TRP A 240 -2.52 -16.12 -14.04
C TRP A 240 -2.36 -17.36 -13.17
N ASP A 241 -2.03 -18.49 -13.78
CA ASP A 241 -2.04 -19.78 -13.06
C ASP A 241 -0.95 -19.84 -11.97
N GLU A 242 0.28 -19.51 -12.34
CA GLU A 242 1.40 -19.54 -11.42
C GLU A 242 1.32 -18.46 -10.35
N GLY A 243 0.90 -17.25 -10.71
CA GLY A 243 0.72 -16.15 -9.77
C GLY A 243 -0.34 -16.46 -8.70
N TRP A 244 -1.50 -16.98 -9.09
CA TRP A 244 -2.52 -17.40 -8.13
C TRP A 244 -2.10 -18.61 -7.29
N ARG A 245 -1.30 -19.52 -7.85
CA ARG A 245 -0.68 -20.62 -7.09
C ARG A 245 0.23 -20.07 -5.99
N ILE A 246 1.16 -19.17 -6.35
CA ILE A 246 2.08 -18.54 -5.40
C ILE A 246 1.31 -17.82 -4.29
N LEU A 247 0.30 -17.02 -4.65
CA LEU A 247 -0.51 -16.28 -3.67
C LEU A 247 -1.25 -17.22 -2.70
N ARG A 248 -1.76 -18.35 -3.19
CA ARG A 248 -2.46 -19.34 -2.35
C ARG A 248 -1.52 -20.06 -1.41
N GLU A 249 -0.38 -20.53 -1.89
CA GLU A 249 0.64 -21.21 -1.08
C GLU A 249 1.27 -20.26 -0.04
N MET A 250 1.55 -19.02 -0.43
CA MET A 250 2.01 -17.99 0.48
C MET A 250 0.96 -17.67 1.57
N ALA A 251 -0.31 -17.59 1.19
CA ALA A 251 -1.41 -17.43 2.13
C ALA A 251 -1.53 -18.63 3.09
N ALA A 252 -1.31 -19.85 2.59
CA ALA A 252 -1.31 -21.07 3.41
C ALA A 252 -0.15 -21.14 4.43
N ASN A 253 0.95 -20.45 4.14
CA ASN A 253 2.07 -20.29 5.07
C ASN A 253 1.88 -19.14 6.07
N THR A 254 0.78 -18.38 5.95
CA THR A 254 0.55 -17.20 6.78
C THR A 254 0.26 -17.58 8.22
N ARG A 255 0.85 -16.86 9.16
CA ARG A 255 0.50 -16.95 10.58
C ARG A 255 -0.85 -16.25 10.84
N TYR A 256 -1.07 -15.12 10.20
CA TYR A 256 -2.28 -14.32 10.25
C TYR A 256 -2.23 -13.19 9.20
N PHE A 257 -3.38 -12.64 8.86
CA PHE A 257 -3.49 -11.44 8.03
C PHE A 257 -3.72 -10.21 8.92
N THR A 258 -2.85 -9.19 8.80
CA THR A 258 -2.97 -7.93 9.55
C THR A 258 -3.86 -6.93 8.81
N SER A 259 -4.45 -5.98 9.54
CA SER A 259 -5.23 -4.90 8.94
C SER A 259 -4.38 -3.79 8.29
N ALA A 260 -3.08 -3.74 8.60
CA ALA A 260 -2.18 -2.69 8.13
C ALA A 260 -0.83 -3.26 7.66
N ALA A 261 -0.32 -2.77 6.53
CA ALA A 261 0.96 -3.19 5.96
C ALA A 261 2.19 -2.79 6.82
N THR A 262 2.02 -1.94 7.82
CA THR A 262 3.08 -1.56 8.77
C THR A 262 3.34 -2.62 9.83
N LYS A 263 2.41 -3.55 10.06
CA LYS A 263 2.51 -4.56 11.11
C LYS A 263 3.49 -5.72 10.76
N PRO A 264 3.48 -6.33 9.56
CA PRO A 264 4.41 -7.40 9.20
C PRO A 264 5.89 -7.07 9.46
N PRO A 265 6.43 -5.89 9.11
CA PRO A 265 7.81 -5.52 9.45
C PRO A 265 8.11 -5.55 10.95
N LEU A 266 7.18 -5.13 11.78
CA LEU A 266 7.33 -5.14 13.24
C LEU A 266 7.39 -6.57 13.78
N ASP A 267 6.51 -7.44 13.31
CA ASP A 267 6.41 -8.83 13.76
C ASP A 267 7.66 -9.64 13.35
N ILE A 268 8.16 -9.41 12.13
CA ILE A 268 9.38 -10.05 11.64
C ILE A 268 10.60 -9.58 12.45
N ALA A 269 10.67 -8.29 12.76
CA ALA A 269 11.74 -7.76 13.60
C ALA A 269 11.67 -8.28 15.03
N ALA A 270 10.48 -8.52 15.57
CA ALA A 270 10.26 -9.14 16.88
C ALA A 270 10.54 -10.65 16.89
N GLY A 271 10.62 -11.29 15.72
CA GLY A 271 10.78 -12.75 15.60
C GLY A 271 9.47 -13.51 15.70
N GLU A 272 8.34 -12.85 15.55
CA GLU A 272 7.00 -13.45 15.54
C GLU A 272 6.67 -14.12 14.19
N ALA A 273 7.34 -13.69 13.11
CA ALA A 273 7.32 -14.32 11.79
C ALA A 273 8.72 -14.35 11.18
N MET A 274 8.95 -15.27 10.23
CA MET A 274 10.24 -15.40 9.55
C MET A 274 10.34 -14.47 8.34
N ALA A 275 9.25 -14.33 7.59
CA ALA A 275 9.19 -13.50 6.38
C ALA A 275 7.81 -12.89 6.19
N GLY A 276 7.71 -11.94 5.27
CA GLY A 276 6.46 -11.32 4.86
C GLY A 276 6.67 -10.30 3.75
N LEU A 277 5.59 -9.66 3.37
CA LEU A 277 5.63 -8.63 2.33
C LEU A 277 5.56 -7.23 2.96
N ALA A 278 6.35 -6.31 2.41
CA ALA A 278 6.40 -4.94 2.89
C ALA A 278 6.74 -3.95 1.74
N ILE A 279 6.37 -2.70 1.95
CA ILE A 279 6.97 -1.60 1.19
C ILE A 279 8.43 -1.46 1.64
N ASP A 280 9.31 -1.16 0.71
CA ASP A 280 10.76 -1.08 0.88
C ASP A 280 11.19 -0.23 2.09
N PHE A 281 10.66 0.99 2.20
CA PHE A 281 11.04 1.89 3.31
C PHE A 281 10.55 1.41 4.68
N TYR A 282 9.42 0.71 4.77
CA TYR A 282 9.02 0.07 6.04
C TYR A 282 9.99 -1.04 6.43
N GLY A 283 10.39 -1.86 5.46
CA GLY A 283 11.38 -2.91 5.67
C GLY A 283 12.74 -2.33 6.11
N ARG A 284 13.25 -1.34 5.40
CA ARG A 284 14.55 -0.70 5.67
C ARG A 284 14.56 0.08 6.97
N THR A 285 13.50 0.83 7.27
CA THR A 285 13.38 1.55 8.55
C THR A 285 13.32 0.57 9.73
N GLN A 286 12.61 -0.54 9.57
CA GLN A 286 12.55 -1.55 10.62
C GLN A 286 13.88 -2.29 10.80
N ALA A 287 14.61 -2.55 9.70
CA ALA A 287 15.96 -3.08 9.77
C ALA A 287 16.90 -2.15 10.56
N GLN A 288 16.80 -0.85 10.32
CA GLN A 288 17.57 0.16 11.05
C GLN A 288 17.21 0.19 12.54
N ALA A 289 15.92 0.16 12.87
CA ALA A 289 15.45 0.23 14.25
C ALA A 289 15.97 -0.91 15.16
N VAL A 290 16.30 -2.06 14.57
CA VAL A 290 16.84 -3.23 15.30
C VAL A 290 18.34 -3.42 15.10
N THR A 291 19.01 -2.48 14.44
CA THR A 291 20.47 -2.48 14.24
C THR A 291 21.14 -1.64 15.32
N SER A 292 22.28 -2.10 15.85
CA SER A 292 23.05 -1.33 16.83
C SER A 292 23.49 0.02 16.25
N PRO A 293 23.42 1.12 17.01
CA PRO A 293 23.88 2.41 16.54
C PRO A 293 25.31 2.36 15.97
N GLY A 294 25.51 2.88 14.76
CA GLY A 294 26.82 2.91 14.09
C GLY A 294 27.23 1.59 13.39
N ALA A 295 26.42 0.52 13.50
CA ALA A 295 26.64 -0.69 12.71
C ALA A 295 26.13 -0.51 11.27
N PRO A 296 26.79 -1.13 10.28
CA PRO A 296 26.34 -1.04 8.89
C PRO A 296 24.98 -1.74 8.68
N PRO A 297 24.17 -1.30 7.70
CA PRO A 297 22.82 -1.85 7.45
C PRO A 297 22.80 -3.38 7.28
N GLU A 298 23.86 -3.96 6.73
CA GLU A 298 24.01 -5.41 6.50
C GLU A 298 24.09 -6.21 7.80
N ALA A 299 24.51 -5.58 8.91
CA ALA A 299 24.58 -6.20 10.24
C ALA A 299 23.21 -6.38 10.89
N SER A 300 22.14 -5.82 10.31
CA SER A 300 20.78 -6.03 10.80
C SER A 300 20.37 -7.48 10.72
N ARG A 301 19.70 -7.97 11.78
CA ARG A 301 19.00 -9.27 11.73
C ARG A 301 17.79 -9.27 10.80
N VAL A 302 17.26 -8.12 10.46
CA VAL A 302 16.19 -7.95 9.47
C VAL A 302 16.79 -7.61 8.12
N GLY A 303 16.40 -8.35 7.10
CA GLY A 303 16.72 -8.11 5.70
C GLY A 303 15.50 -7.64 4.92
N TYR A 304 15.74 -6.94 3.84
CA TYR A 304 14.73 -6.58 2.83
C TYR A 304 15.31 -6.82 1.45
N ILE A 305 14.49 -7.32 0.54
CA ILE A 305 14.86 -7.56 -0.86
C ILE A 305 13.73 -7.18 -1.79
N ASP A 306 14.09 -6.59 -2.92
CA ASP A 306 13.24 -6.42 -4.09
C ASP A 306 13.49 -7.61 -5.05
N PRO A 307 12.54 -8.56 -5.22
CA PRO A 307 12.72 -9.71 -6.12
C PRO A 307 12.95 -9.27 -7.56
N VAL A 308 14.14 -9.60 -8.09
CA VAL A 308 14.56 -9.15 -9.43
C VAL A 308 13.61 -9.67 -10.51
N GLY A 309 13.15 -8.77 -11.38
CA GLY A 309 12.24 -9.09 -12.50
C GLY A 309 10.78 -9.29 -12.08
N ALA A 310 10.47 -9.22 -10.78
CA ALA A 310 9.10 -9.39 -10.27
C ALA A 310 8.66 -8.25 -9.35
N VAL A 311 9.59 -7.36 -8.94
CA VAL A 311 9.24 -6.24 -8.08
C VAL A 311 8.58 -5.12 -8.88
N TYR A 312 7.44 -4.68 -8.37
CA TYR A 312 6.77 -3.49 -8.84
C TYR A 312 7.35 -2.27 -8.11
N ILE A 313 7.80 -1.29 -8.87
CA ILE A 313 8.24 0.00 -8.31
C ILE A 313 7.25 1.06 -8.78
N ASP A 314 6.59 1.68 -7.82
CA ASP A 314 5.55 2.67 -8.07
C ASP A 314 5.99 4.05 -7.58
N ALA A 315 5.50 5.07 -8.27
CA ALA A 315 5.62 6.42 -7.77
C ALA A 315 4.77 6.60 -6.50
N ASP A 316 5.32 7.36 -5.56
CA ASP A 316 4.57 7.86 -4.40
C ASP A 316 4.19 9.32 -4.68
N PRO A 317 2.96 9.56 -5.18
CA PRO A 317 2.64 10.84 -5.80
C PRO A 317 2.13 11.89 -4.83
N ILE A 318 2.04 13.10 -5.40
CA ILE A 318 1.29 14.24 -4.87
C ILE A 318 0.25 14.67 -5.88
N SER A 319 -0.94 15.04 -5.41
CA SER A 319 -2.03 15.63 -6.23
C SER A 319 -2.50 16.94 -5.63
N MET A 320 -2.67 17.94 -6.46
CA MET A 320 -3.42 19.15 -6.09
C MET A 320 -4.92 18.84 -6.07
N LEU A 321 -5.61 19.28 -5.02
CA LEU A 321 -7.03 18.99 -4.84
C LEU A 321 -7.90 20.18 -5.27
N ARG A 322 -9.01 19.87 -5.92
CA ARG A 322 -9.98 20.84 -6.42
C ARG A 322 -10.61 21.62 -5.27
N GLY A 323 -10.66 22.96 -5.36
CA GLY A 323 -11.28 23.82 -4.36
C GLY A 323 -10.51 23.94 -3.04
N GLY A 324 -9.24 23.52 -3.00
CA GLY A 324 -8.36 23.71 -1.84
C GLY A 324 -8.17 25.18 -1.48
N PRO A 325 -7.86 25.51 -0.21
CA PRO A 325 -7.79 26.90 0.26
C PRO A 325 -6.63 27.70 -0.32
N SER A 326 -5.50 27.05 -0.67
CA SER A 326 -4.26 27.73 -1.03
C SER A 326 -3.60 27.15 -2.28
N PRO A 327 -4.24 27.19 -3.48
CA PRO A 327 -3.76 26.49 -4.67
C PRO A 327 -2.36 26.92 -5.13
N GLU A 328 -2.02 28.20 -4.99
CA GLU A 328 -0.68 28.69 -5.34
C GLU A 328 0.39 28.15 -4.38
N LEU A 329 0.10 28.08 -3.10
CA LEU A 329 1.01 27.50 -2.10
C LEU A 329 1.14 25.99 -2.29
N ALA A 330 0.04 25.31 -2.64
CA ALA A 330 0.04 23.91 -3.02
C ALA A 330 0.99 23.65 -4.19
N ARG A 331 0.91 24.44 -5.23
CA ARG A 331 1.78 24.36 -6.41
C ARG A 331 3.26 24.56 -6.04
N ARG A 332 3.57 25.52 -5.14
CA ARG A 332 4.94 25.73 -4.62
C ARG A 332 5.44 24.54 -3.82
N PHE A 333 4.58 23.86 -3.08
CA PHE A 333 4.97 22.63 -2.36
C PHE A 333 5.30 21.51 -3.34
N VAL A 334 4.53 21.33 -4.42
CA VAL A 334 4.85 20.36 -5.49
C VAL A 334 6.20 20.71 -6.13
N GLU A 335 6.44 21.99 -6.43
CA GLU A 335 7.73 22.44 -6.97
C GLU A 335 8.89 22.16 -6.01
N PHE A 336 8.72 22.42 -4.71
CA PHE A 336 9.70 22.09 -3.68
C PHE A 336 10.00 20.59 -3.65
N CYS A 337 8.99 19.72 -3.68
CA CYS A 337 9.18 18.27 -3.70
C CYS A 337 10.11 17.79 -4.83
N MET A 338 10.18 18.54 -5.93
CA MET A 338 11.02 18.23 -7.08
C MET A 338 12.42 18.84 -7.02
N THR A 339 12.74 19.63 -6.00
CA THR A 339 14.11 20.14 -5.81
C THR A 339 15.05 19.03 -5.32
N GLU A 340 16.36 19.12 -5.62
CA GLU A 340 17.35 18.18 -5.09
C GLU A 340 17.42 18.25 -3.55
N GLN A 341 17.14 19.42 -2.98
CA GLN A 341 17.03 19.60 -1.53
C GLN A 341 15.92 18.73 -0.94
N ALA A 342 14.71 18.73 -1.50
CA ALA A 342 13.62 17.87 -1.03
C ALA A 342 13.90 16.39 -1.32
N GLN A 343 14.47 16.07 -2.49
CA GLN A 343 14.80 14.70 -2.88
C GLN A 343 15.89 14.08 -2.00
N SER A 344 16.82 14.90 -1.48
CA SER A 344 17.85 14.44 -0.54
C SER A 344 17.29 14.00 0.82
N LEU A 345 16.11 14.50 1.22
CA LEU A 345 15.45 14.07 2.45
C LEU A 345 15.15 12.56 2.46
N TRP A 346 14.96 11.98 1.28
CA TRP A 346 14.60 10.57 1.18
C TRP A 346 15.72 9.59 1.52
N GLN A 347 16.98 9.91 1.14
CA GLN A 347 18.07 8.92 1.21
C GLN A 347 19.33 9.37 1.93
N PHE A 348 19.48 10.67 2.24
CA PHE A 348 20.67 11.10 2.96
C PHE A 348 20.54 10.83 4.46
N SER A 349 21.68 10.63 5.11
CA SER A 349 21.73 10.53 6.56
C SER A 349 21.27 11.81 7.23
N ALA A 350 20.59 11.67 8.38
CA ALA A 350 20.16 12.81 9.17
C ALA A 350 21.37 13.54 9.78
N ASN A 351 21.37 14.86 9.64
CA ASN A 351 22.40 15.72 10.26
C ASN A 351 21.79 17.02 10.79
N PRO A 352 21.67 17.16 12.13
CA PRO A 352 21.10 18.33 12.77
C PRO A 352 21.87 19.64 12.52
N GLU A 353 23.17 19.55 12.17
CA GLU A 353 24.04 20.71 11.97
C GLU A 353 23.96 21.28 10.55
N GLN A 354 23.24 20.61 9.66
CA GLN A 354 23.12 21.04 8.27
C GLN A 354 22.23 22.28 8.13
N ALA A 355 22.81 23.34 7.60
CA ALA A 355 22.12 24.54 7.18
C ALA A 355 22.68 24.99 5.84
N GLY A 356 21.81 25.24 4.84
CA GLY A 356 22.26 25.78 3.55
C GLY A 356 21.33 25.42 2.38
N PRO A 357 21.59 26.00 1.22
CA PRO A 357 20.85 25.72 -0.01
C PRO A 357 21.24 24.39 -0.69
N GLU A 358 22.38 23.82 -0.32
CA GLU A 358 22.86 22.53 -0.83
C GLU A 358 21.90 21.39 -0.42
N PRO A 359 21.81 20.30 -1.22
CA PRO A 359 21.05 19.14 -0.79
C PRO A 359 21.68 18.52 0.46
N THR A 360 21.07 18.77 1.61
CA THR A 360 21.66 18.48 2.92
C THR A 360 21.07 17.25 3.58
N GLY A 361 19.92 16.77 3.12
CA GLY A 361 19.19 15.67 3.73
C GLY A 361 18.32 16.09 4.92
N PRO A 362 17.78 15.12 5.67
CA PRO A 362 16.93 15.36 6.82
C PRO A 362 17.71 15.89 8.02
N VAL A 363 17.04 16.52 8.97
CA VAL A 363 17.69 17.02 10.20
C VAL A 363 17.62 16.04 11.36
N GLN A 364 16.61 15.18 11.40
CA GLN A 364 16.38 14.29 12.54
C GLN A 364 16.09 12.85 12.15
N TYR A 365 15.26 12.62 11.11
CA TYR A 365 14.78 11.29 10.76
C TYR A 365 15.27 10.86 9.39
N GLU A 366 15.97 9.74 9.33
CA GLU A 366 16.34 9.07 8.07
C GLU A 366 15.11 8.40 7.47
N LEU A 367 14.65 8.88 6.31
CA LEU A 367 13.37 8.46 5.74
C LEU A 367 13.49 7.18 4.91
N ARG A 368 14.66 6.91 4.33
CA ARG A 368 15.04 5.68 3.62
C ARG A 368 14.11 5.29 2.48
N ARG A 369 13.59 6.28 1.77
CA ARG A 369 12.80 6.10 0.55
C ARG A 369 13.64 6.42 -0.68
N ALA A 370 13.31 5.83 -1.82
CA ALA A 370 14.01 6.11 -3.05
C ALA A 370 13.56 7.46 -3.66
N PRO A 371 14.50 8.38 -3.98
CA PRO A 371 14.19 9.59 -4.73
C PRO A 371 13.58 9.28 -6.10
N VAL A 372 12.64 10.14 -6.56
CA VAL A 372 12.05 9.95 -7.90
C VAL A 372 12.91 10.54 -9.02
N ARG A 373 13.79 11.50 -8.71
CA ARG A 373 14.61 12.17 -9.69
C ARG A 373 15.89 11.40 -10.02
N ARG A 374 16.12 11.11 -11.31
CA ARG A 374 17.32 10.38 -11.80
C ARG A 374 18.63 11.08 -11.43
N VAL A 375 18.66 12.41 -11.42
CA VAL A 375 19.83 13.20 -11.04
C VAL A 375 20.37 12.83 -9.65
N MET A 376 19.52 12.40 -8.74
CA MET A 376 19.94 11.99 -7.40
C MET A 376 20.83 10.74 -7.43
N TYR A 377 20.57 9.82 -8.36
CA TYR A 377 21.38 8.60 -8.56
C TYR A 377 22.65 8.87 -9.36
N GLU A 378 22.60 9.83 -10.28
CA GLU A 378 23.75 10.21 -11.11
C GLU A 378 24.79 11.02 -10.34
N GLN A 379 24.34 11.92 -9.44
CA GLN A 379 25.21 12.90 -8.79
C GLN A 379 25.42 12.69 -7.29
N HIS A 380 24.54 11.94 -6.62
CA HIS A 380 24.49 11.86 -5.15
C HIS A 380 24.38 10.43 -4.59
N ALA A 381 24.47 9.39 -5.42
CA ALA A 381 24.31 7.98 -5.00
C ALA A 381 25.32 7.56 -3.92
N ASP A 382 26.50 8.16 -3.89
CA ASP A 382 27.54 7.92 -2.87
C ASP A 382 27.13 8.37 -1.46
N ARG A 383 26.16 9.30 -1.37
CA ARG A 383 25.61 9.84 -0.11
C ARG A 383 24.37 9.10 0.38
N PHE A 384 23.87 8.14 -0.42
CA PHE A 384 22.68 7.37 -0.05
C PHE A 384 22.97 6.37 1.07
N ILE A 385 22.05 6.25 2.01
CA ILE A 385 22.09 5.22 3.06
C ILE A 385 21.92 3.85 2.39
N ASP A 386 20.88 3.70 1.55
CA ASP A 386 20.61 2.48 0.80
C ASP A 386 21.13 2.62 -0.63
N ARG A 387 22.14 1.83 -0.97
CA ARG A 387 22.77 1.86 -2.30
C ARG A 387 21.98 1.01 -3.30
N VAL A 388 20.71 1.33 -3.49
CA VAL A 388 19.80 0.66 -4.43
C VAL A 388 19.40 1.66 -5.51
N ASP A 389 19.50 1.25 -6.76
CA ASP A 389 18.95 2.00 -7.88
C ASP A 389 17.62 1.36 -8.32
N PRO A 390 16.47 1.97 -7.98
CA PRO A 390 15.15 1.45 -8.35
C PRO A 390 14.93 1.46 -9.87
N PHE A 391 15.59 2.35 -10.62
CA PHE A 391 15.47 2.36 -12.08
C PHE A 391 16.14 1.15 -12.73
N ALA A 392 17.20 0.61 -12.12
CA ALA A 392 17.83 -0.62 -12.55
C ALA A 392 17.10 -1.89 -12.06
N ALA A 393 16.41 -1.80 -10.93
CA ALA A 393 15.74 -2.95 -10.31
C ALA A 393 14.29 -3.16 -10.81
N ALA A 394 13.63 -2.12 -11.31
CA ALA A 394 12.24 -2.15 -11.72
C ALA A 394 11.97 -3.19 -12.81
N ALA A 395 11.00 -4.05 -12.59
CA ALA A 395 10.54 -5.00 -13.58
C ALA A 395 9.80 -4.28 -14.73
N ASP A 396 10.15 -4.57 -15.96
CA ASP A 396 9.44 -4.11 -17.15
C ASP A 396 8.32 -5.12 -17.50
N VAL A 397 7.37 -5.29 -16.56
CA VAL A 397 6.26 -6.23 -16.69
C VAL A 397 4.96 -5.42 -16.84
N PRO A 398 4.22 -5.62 -17.94
CA PRO A 398 2.98 -4.89 -18.17
C PRO A 398 1.91 -5.29 -17.14
N SER A 399 1.11 -4.29 -16.71
CA SER A 399 -0.08 -4.58 -15.91
C SER A 399 -1.09 -5.41 -16.71
N ARG A 400 -1.48 -6.52 -16.15
CA ARG A 400 -2.51 -7.42 -16.74
C ARG A 400 -3.95 -6.99 -16.42
N GLY A 401 -4.11 -5.99 -15.53
CA GLY A 401 -5.43 -5.49 -15.13
C GLY A 401 -6.18 -6.36 -14.13
N TRP A 402 -5.52 -7.31 -13.50
CA TRP A 402 -6.15 -8.28 -12.57
C TRP A 402 -6.26 -7.82 -11.13
N ARG A 403 -5.73 -6.65 -10.82
CA ARG A 403 -5.67 -6.09 -9.46
C ARG A 403 -7.01 -6.15 -8.70
N SER A 404 -8.15 -5.92 -9.37
CA SER A 404 -9.46 -5.93 -8.71
C SER A 404 -9.93 -7.32 -8.27
N ALA A 405 -9.34 -8.41 -8.78
CA ALA A 405 -9.61 -9.76 -8.32
C ALA A 405 -8.97 -10.07 -6.96
N ILE A 406 -7.87 -9.40 -6.63
CA ILE A 406 -7.06 -9.71 -5.45
C ILE A 406 -7.86 -9.59 -4.14
N PRO A 407 -8.54 -8.47 -3.82
CA PRO A 407 -9.32 -8.36 -2.60
C PRO A 407 -10.45 -9.39 -2.52
N VAL A 408 -11.04 -9.75 -3.66
CA VAL A 408 -12.16 -10.71 -3.72
C VAL A 408 -11.65 -12.13 -3.48
N MET A 409 -10.65 -12.58 -4.24
CA MET A 409 -10.17 -13.95 -4.21
C MET A 409 -9.29 -14.22 -2.99
N MET A 410 -8.29 -13.37 -2.71
CA MET A 410 -7.48 -13.48 -1.50
C MET A 410 -8.32 -13.35 -0.23
N GLY A 411 -9.36 -12.51 -0.26
CA GLY A 411 -10.33 -12.42 0.81
C GLY A 411 -11.01 -13.76 1.06
N ALA A 412 -11.51 -14.40 0.02
CA ALA A 412 -12.27 -15.64 0.11
C ALA A 412 -11.40 -16.87 0.43
N PHE A 413 -10.31 -17.09 -0.32
CA PHE A 413 -9.50 -18.31 -0.14
C PHE A 413 -8.47 -18.22 0.98
N GLY A 414 -7.97 -17.01 1.28
CA GLY A 414 -6.92 -16.79 2.26
C GLY A 414 -7.46 -16.26 3.58
N VAL A 415 -8.00 -15.00 3.58
CA VAL A 415 -8.32 -14.29 4.84
C VAL A 415 -9.54 -14.89 5.56
N ASP A 416 -10.63 -15.17 4.82
CA ASP A 416 -11.87 -15.69 5.40
C ASP A 416 -11.85 -17.22 5.59
N SER A 417 -10.83 -17.91 5.10
CA SER A 417 -10.66 -19.38 5.16
C SER A 417 -9.25 -19.77 5.58
N ASP A 418 -8.58 -18.93 6.40
CA ASP A 418 -7.16 -19.11 6.75
C ASP A 418 -6.89 -20.40 7.54
N GLU A 419 -7.74 -20.74 8.50
CA GLU A 419 -7.62 -21.98 9.29
C GLU A 419 -7.76 -23.22 8.38
N GLU A 420 -8.81 -23.29 7.58
CA GLU A 420 -9.07 -24.40 6.66
C GLU A 420 -7.97 -24.49 5.56
N LEU A 421 -7.48 -23.36 5.09
CA LEU A 421 -6.38 -23.30 4.12
C LEU A 421 -5.08 -23.88 4.70
N GLN A 422 -4.72 -23.50 5.92
CA GLN A 422 -3.52 -23.99 6.60
C GLN A 422 -3.60 -25.49 6.87
N GLU A 423 -4.76 -26.00 7.34
CA GLU A 423 -4.99 -27.43 7.54
C GLU A 423 -4.86 -28.22 6.22
N ALA A 424 -5.49 -27.73 5.15
CA ALA A 424 -5.42 -28.35 3.84
C ALA A 424 -3.98 -28.33 3.27
N TRP A 425 -3.24 -27.26 3.47
CA TRP A 425 -1.84 -27.16 3.04
C TRP A 425 -0.95 -28.19 3.74
N ALA A 426 -1.08 -28.30 5.05
CA ALA A 426 -0.36 -29.32 5.81
C ALA A 426 -0.75 -30.74 5.38
N ALA A 427 -2.04 -31.00 5.14
CA ALA A 427 -2.53 -32.30 4.64
C ALA A 427 -1.99 -32.61 3.24
N LEU A 428 -1.96 -31.62 2.34
CA LEU A 428 -1.43 -31.80 0.99
C LEU A 428 0.05 -32.16 0.99
N TRP A 429 0.84 -31.55 1.89
CA TRP A 429 2.25 -31.89 2.02
C TRP A 429 2.46 -33.29 2.55
N ARG A 430 1.69 -33.75 3.55
CA ARG A 430 1.75 -35.16 4.01
C ARG A 430 1.36 -36.15 2.90
N LEU A 431 0.40 -35.79 2.02
CA LEU A 431 0.08 -36.59 0.84
C LEU A 431 1.21 -36.62 -0.17
N ARG A 432 1.92 -35.51 -0.40
CA ARG A 432 3.11 -35.45 -1.27
C ARG A 432 4.21 -36.35 -0.76
N GLU A 433 4.48 -36.36 0.54
CA GLU A 433 5.45 -37.25 1.17
C GLU A 433 5.02 -38.71 1.02
N ARG A 434 3.75 -39.04 1.30
CA ARG A 434 3.24 -40.42 1.10
C ARG A 434 3.34 -40.88 -0.35
N ALA A 435 3.00 -40.05 -1.31
CA ALA A 435 3.07 -40.39 -2.73
C ALA A 435 4.51 -40.52 -3.23
N ALA A 436 5.45 -39.81 -2.62
CA ALA A 436 6.90 -40.00 -2.89
C ALA A 436 7.44 -41.34 -2.37
N GLU A 437 6.91 -41.82 -1.24
CA GLU A 437 7.27 -43.11 -0.66
C GLU A 437 6.51 -44.27 -1.31
N ASP A 438 5.22 -44.11 -1.64
CA ASP A 438 4.37 -45.11 -2.25
C ASP A 438 3.56 -44.54 -3.43
N PRO A 439 3.89 -44.91 -4.68
CA PRO A 439 3.20 -44.46 -5.88
C PRO A 439 1.69 -44.76 -5.93
N ALA A 440 1.19 -45.68 -5.12
CA ALA A 440 -0.23 -45.98 -5.01
C ALA A 440 -1.04 -44.74 -4.56
N TRP A 441 -0.42 -43.80 -3.85
CA TRP A 441 -1.05 -42.56 -3.41
C TRP A 441 -1.11 -41.43 -4.48
N THR A 442 -0.51 -41.66 -5.67
CA THR A 442 -0.43 -40.61 -6.72
C THR A 442 -1.82 -40.15 -7.19
N SER A 443 -2.82 -41.05 -7.28
CA SER A 443 -4.17 -40.70 -7.68
C SER A 443 -4.89 -39.86 -6.62
N VAL A 444 -4.69 -40.16 -5.35
CA VAL A 444 -5.23 -39.42 -4.21
C VAL A 444 -4.58 -38.04 -4.15
N LEU A 445 -3.26 -37.96 -4.31
CA LEU A 445 -2.54 -36.68 -4.37
C LEU A 445 -3.05 -35.80 -5.52
N ALA A 446 -3.18 -36.34 -6.72
CA ALA A 446 -3.67 -35.57 -7.87
C ALA A 446 -5.08 -34.99 -7.62
N ARG A 447 -5.96 -35.73 -6.96
CA ARG A 447 -7.29 -35.24 -6.56
C ARG A 447 -7.20 -34.15 -5.48
N ALA A 448 -6.33 -34.33 -4.50
CA ALA A 448 -6.11 -33.33 -3.45
C ALA A 448 -5.54 -32.03 -4.03
N GLU A 449 -4.58 -32.11 -4.95
CA GLU A 449 -4.05 -30.96 -5.68
C GLU A 449 -5.12 -30.25 -6.52
N ALA A 450 -5.92 -31.04 -7.26
CA ALA A 450 -7.03 -30.49 -8.03
C ALA A 450 -8.06 -29.76 -7.15
N ALA A 451 -8.35 -30.28 -5.96
CA ALA A 451 -9.23 -29.62 -5.00
C ALA A 451 -8.57 -28.36 -4.41
N PHE A 452 -7.30 -28.46 -3.98
CA PHE A 452 -6.59 -27.35 -3.33
C PHE A 452 -6.43 -26.13 -4.25
N TYR A 453 -6.15 -26.35 -5.55
CA TYR A 453 -5.93 -25.27 -6.53
C TYR A 453 -7.18 -24.88 -7.32
N ALA A 454 -8.33 -25.49 -7.06
CA ALA A 454 -9.57 -25.17 -7.75
C ALA A 454 -9.99 -23.69 -7.56
N PHE A 455 -10.68 -23.17 -8.58
CA PHE A 455 -11.34 -21.87 -8.52
C PHE A 455 -12.87 -22.01 -8.65
N PRO A 456 -13.64 -21.07 -8.07
CA PRO A 456 -15.09 -21.08 -8.16
C PRO A 456 -15.60 -20.73 -9.55
N THR A 457 -16.85 -21.06 -9.81
CA THR A 457 -17.61 -20.52 -10.93
C THR A 457 -18.46 -19.34 -10.49
N GLN A 458 -18.69 -18.40 -11.42
CA GLN A 458 -19.58 -17.24 -11.25
C GLN A 458 -20.72 -17.31 -12.26
N ALA A 459 -21.94 -17.09 -11.80
CA ALA A 459 -23.08 -16.91 -12.69
C ALA A 459 -22.97 -15.54 -13.37
N VAL A 460 -22.94 -15.54 -14.70
CA VAL A 460 -22.84 -14.34 -15.54
C VAL A 460 -24.01 -14.33 -16.52
N VAL A 461 -24.73 -13.21 -16.61
CA VAL A 461 -25.81 -13.02 -17.58
C VAL A 461 -25.21 -12.49 -18.87
N GLY A 462 -25.31 -13.28 -19.93
CA GLY A 462 -24.85 -12.90 -21.26
C GLY A 462 -25.74 -11.84 -21.93
N VAL A 463 -25.27 -11.30 -23.04
CA VAL A 463 -26.04 -10.34 -23.86
C VAL A 463 -27.35 -10.92 -24.41
N ASP A 464 -27.46 -12.24 -24.44
CA ASP A 464 -28.66 -13.00 -24.81
C ASP A 464 -29.67 -13.17 -23.66
N GLY A 465 -29.37 -12.58 -22.48
CA GLY A 465 -30.18 -12.70 -21.27
C GLY A 465 -30.08 -14.05 -20.55
N GLN A 466 -29.25 -14.98 -21.03
CA GLN A 466 -29.06 -16.28 -20.38
C GLN A 466 -27.98 -16.24 -19.32
N SER A 467 -28.24 -16.86 -18.16
CA SER A 467 -27.23 -17.02 -17.11
C SER A 467 -26.37 -18.25 -17.39
N ARG A 468 -25.05 -18.08 -17.33
CA ARG A 468 -24.05 -19.14 -17.52
C ARG A 468 -23.08 -19.13 -16.34
N ALA A 469 -22.70 -20.30 -15.85
CA ALA A 469 -21.65 -20.44 -14.84
C ALA A 469 -20.27 -20.42 -15.54
N LEU A 470 -19.51 -19.36 -15.36
CA LEU A 470 -18.16 -19.21 -15.89
C LEU A 470 -17.14 -19.48 -14.78
N LEU A 471 -16.14 -20.30 -15.10
CA LEU A 471 -15.01 -20.53 -14.21
C LEU A 471 -14.23 -19.22 -14.02
N PHE A 472 -13.80 -18.89 -12.79
CA PHE A 472 -12.84 -17.82 -12.57
C PHE A 472 -11.49 -18.23 -13.16
N SER A 473 -11.20 -17.72 -14.34
CA SER A 473 -10.02 -17.97 -15.15
C SER A 473 -9.60 -16.69 -15.86
N GLU A 474 -8.38 -16.65 -16.40
CA GLU A 474 -7.91 -15.51 -17.21
C GLU A 474 -8.89 -15.20 -18.36
N GLU A 475 -9.36 -16.25 -19.08
CA GLU A 475 -10.30 -16.13 -20.20
C GLU A 475 -11.62 -15.45 -19.83
N HIS A 476 -12.15 -15.78 -18.64
CA HIS A 476 -13.47 -15.30 -18.21
C HIS A 476 -13.40 -14.12 -17.23
N TYR A 477 -12.20 -13.65 -16.89
CA TYR A 477 -12.00 -12.66 -15.83
C TYR A 477 -12.84 -11.40 -16.00
N ASP A 478 -12.86 -10.81 -17.20
CA ASP A 478 -13.58 -9.56 -17.43
C ASP A 478 -15.09 -9.74 -17.22
N ALA A 479 -15.66 -10.82 -17.68
CA ALA A 479 -17.09 -11.11 -17.50
C ALA A 479 -17.43 -11.37 -16.02
N VAL A 480 -16.58 -12.08 -15.29
CA VAL A 480 -16.73 -12.34 -13.85
C VAL A 480 -16.58 -11.04 -13.05
N ARG A 481 -15.57 -10.22 -13.37
CA ARG A 481 -15.33 -8.92 -12.72
C ARG A 481 -16.52 -7.97 -12.90
N ASP A 482 -17.17 -7.98 -14.05
CA ASP A 482 -18.29 -7.10 -14.33
C ASP A 482 -19.49 -7.37 -13.41
N VAL A 483 -19.67 -8.61 -12.95
CA VAL A 483 -20.68 -8.96 -11.93
C VAL A 483 -20.40 -8.25 -10.60
N TRP A 484 -19.13 -8.08 -10.23
CA TRP A 484 -18.74 -7.44 -8.97
C TRP A 484 -18.91 -5.91 -8.93
N ARG A 485 -19.34 -5.29 -10.06
CA ARG A 485 -19.70 -3.86 -10.10
C ARG A 485 -21.00 -3.58 -9.37
N ASP A 486 -21.90 -4.55 -9.33
CA ASP A 486 -23.08 -4.50 -8.49
C ASP A 486 -22.73 -4.93 -7.07
N ALA A 487 -23.09 -4.11 -6.08
CA ALA A 487 -22.68 -4.30 -4.68
C ALA A 487 -23.34 -5.54 -4.04
N GLU A 488 -24.58 -5.85 -4.40
CA GLU A 488 -25.33 -7.01 -3.89
C GLU A 488 -24.75 -8.29 -4.48
N ALA A 489 -24.57 -8.34 -5.80
CA ALA A 489 -23.95 -9.48 -6.50
C ALA A 489 -22.51 -9.71 -6.03
N ALA A 490 -21.73 -8.66 -5.75
CA ALA A 490 -20.39 -8.78 -5.19
C ALA A 490 -20.38 -9.36 -3.77
N ALA A 491 -21.37 -9.02 -2.94
CA ALA A 491 -21.50 -9.58 -1.59
C ALA A 491 -21.91 -11.07 -1.64
N GLU A 492 -22.86 -11.43 -2.49
CA GLU A 492 -23.27 -12.82 -2.72
C GLU A 492 -22.11 -13.68 -3.25
N ALA A 493 -21.36 -13.16 -4.23
CA ALA A 493 -20.20 -13.84 -4.80
C ALA A 493 -19.15 -14.14 -3.72
N ARG A 494 -18.82 -13.17 -2.84
CA ARG A 494 -17.86 -13.39 -1.75
C ARG A 494 -18.28 -14.51 -0.80
N ILE A 495 -19.56 -14.56 -0.41
CA ILE A 495 -20.09 -15.63 0.45
C ILE A 495 -20.00 -16.99 -0.27
N ALA A 496 -20.38 -17.05 -1.55
CA ALA A 496 -20.31 -18.27 -2.33
C ALA A 496 -18.88 -18.77 -2.52
N TYR A 497 -17.92 -17.85 -2.78
CA TYR A 497 -16.51 -18.19 -2.95
C TYR A 497 -15.87 -18.68 -1.65
N THR A 498 -16.12 -18.02 -0.52
CA THR A 498 -15.62 -18.47 0.78
C THR A 498 -16.12 -19.88 1.09
N ARG A 499 -17.41 -20.17 0.88
CA ARG A 499 -17.97 -21.52 1.05
C ARG A 499 -17.30 -22.52 0.12
N PHE A 500 -17.14 -22.19 -1.17
CA PHE A 500 -16.46 -23.03 -2.14
C PHE A 500 -15.06 -23.43 -1.69
N PHE A 501 -14.24 -22.45 -1.26
CA PHE A 501 -12.87 -22.74 -0.82
C PHE A 501 -12.83 -23.59 0.42
N ARG A 502 -13.65 -23.31 1.43
CA ARG A 502 -13.75 -24.14 2.64
C ARG A 502 -14.13 -25.59 2.31
N ASP A 503 -15.09 -25.80 1.42
CA ASP A 503 -15.48 -27.14 0.99
C ASP A 503 -14.32 -27.86 0.27
N ARG A 504 -13.57 -27.16 -0.58
CA ARG A 504 -12.39 -27.71 -1.27
C ARG A 504 -11.24 -28.02 -0.29
N TYR A 505 -10.95 -27.17 0.66
CA TYR A 505 -9.93 -27.41 1.68
C TYR A 505 -10.29 -28.60 2.57
N LYS A 506 -11.54 -28.72 2.97
CA LYS A 506 -12.06 -29.87 3.71
C LYS A 506 -11.91 -31.18 2.93
N GLU A 507 -12.18 -31.16 1.61
CA GLU A 507 -11.97 -32.32 0.75
C GLU A 507 -10.51 -32.78 0.75
N VAL A 508 -9.53 -31.86 0.74
CA VAL A 508 -8.09 -32.20 0.83
C VAL A 508 -7.78 -32.90 2.14
N VAL A 509 -8.28 -32.40 3.27
CA VAL A 509 -8.08 -33.01 4.58
C VAL A 509 -8.74 -34.40 4.66
N GLU A 510 -9.93 -34.56 4.11
CA GLU A 510 -10.64 -35.85 4.05
C GLU A 510 -9.90 -36.88 3.18
N LEU A 511 -9.28 -36.45 2.05
CA LEU A 511 -8.46 -37.29 1.20
C LEU A 511 -7.19 -37.78 1.93
N GLU A 512 -6.56 -36.89 2.69
CA GLU A 512 -5.36 -37.21 3.48
C GLU A 512 -5.66 -38.21 4.61
N ALA A 513 -6.83 -38.06 5.25
CA ALA A 513 -7.24 -38.90 6.37
C ALA A 513 -7.59 -40.36 5.97
N ARG A 514 -7.60 -40.70 4.68
CA ARG A 514 -7.86 -42.09 4.22
C ARG A 514 -6.76 -43.01 4.68
N SER A 515 -7.13 -44.22 5.08
CA SER A 515 -6.22 -45.24 5.53
C SER A 515 -5.59 -46.06 4.37
N GLN A 516 -6.17 -45.98 3.18
CA GLN A 516 -5.73 -46.71 1.99
C GLN A 516 -5.85 -45.83 0.75
N PRO A 517 -4.95 -46.00 -0.26
CA PRO A 517 -5.10 -45.37 -1.56
C PRO A 517 -6.34 -45.90 -2.29
N ASP A 518 -6.84 -45.15 -3.27
CA ASP A 518 -7.98 -45.58 -4.13
C ASP A 518 -7.62 -46.75 -5.03
#